data_2f9a30bc53a424275676c1377f6d7daf
#
_entry.id   2f9a30bc53a424275676c1377f6d7daf
#
_cell.length_a   1.000
_cell.length_b   1.000
_cell.length_c   1.000
_cell.angle_alpha   90.00
_cell.angle_beta   90.00
_cell.angle_gamma   90.00
#
_symmetry.space_group_name_H-M   'P 1'
#
loop_
_entity.id
_entity.type
_entity.pdbx_description
1 polymer ?
#
loop_
_entity_poly.entity_id
_entity_poly.type
_entity_poly.pdbx_seq_one_letter_code
_entity_poly.pdbx_strand_id
1 'polypeptide(L)'
;MELIEQVMIFVVILAAIASLVYAWWLRKGVLALPKGTEQMQKVWNGIREGALSYLNRQLKTIIPILAVLSVLLFFTVYITHPERGTLELFGNDPTGIATAQFMVGIGRSVAFILGAGFSLIVGQLGMRIAVESNIRVAQATREGEDRYNRALTISYRGGTFTGMLTDGLGLLGGTVIFIIYGIAAPDALLGFGLGGTLLALFMRVGGGIYTKAADVGADLVGKVEQGLPEDDPRNAAVVA
;
A
#
# COMPACT_ATOMS: atom_id res chain seq x y z
N MET A 1 27.21 -17.88 2.32
CA MET A 1 26.25 -17.88 1.20
C MET A 1 26.92 -18.55 0.00
N GLU A 2 26.27 -19.57 -0.53
CA GLU A 2 26.73 -20.23 -1.76
C GLU A 2 26.54 -19.29 -2.97
N LEU A 3 27.29 -19.53 -4.07
CA LEU A 3 27.21 -18.73 -5.29
C LEU A 3 25.76 -18.62 -5.82
N ILE A 4 24.99 -19.71 -5.69
CA ILE A 4 23.59 -19.75 -6.13
C ILE A 4 22.74 -18.78 -5.33
N GLU A 5 22.90 -18.71 -4.01
CA GLU A 5 22.17 -17.79 -3.14
C GLU A 5 22.45 -16.33 -3.49
N GLN A 6 23.72 -15.99 -3.74
CA GLN A 6 24.11 -14.65 -4.16
C GLN A 6 23.48 -14.26 -5.50
N VAL A 7 23.47 -15.17 -6.46
CA VAL A 7 22.83 -14.95 -7.77
C VAL A 7 21.32 -14.76 -7.62
N MET A 8 20.65 -15.56 -6.79
CA MET A 8 19.20 -15.43 -6.54
C MET A 8 18.87 -14.11 -5.88
N ILE A 9 19.63 -13.68 -4.88
CA ILE A 9 19.44 -12.36 -4.23
C ILE A 9 19.59 -11.22 -5.25
N PHE A 10 20.62 -11.31 -6.11
CA PHE A 10 20.83 -10.31 -7.14
C PHE A 10 19.67 -10.23 -8.14
N VAL A 11 19.13 -11.39 -8.57
CA VAL A 11 17.95 -11.45 -9.47
C VAL A 11 16.73 -10.82 -8.80
N VAL A 12 16.48 -11.10 -7.51
CA VAL A 12 15.35 -10.52 -6.79
C VAL A 12 15.48 -9.00 -6.64
N ILE A 13 16.69 -8.50 -6.35
CA ILE A 13 16.94 -7.05 -6.29
C ILE A 13 16.70 -6.41 -7.67
N LEU A 14 17.18 -7.01 -8.75
CA LEU A 14 16.92 -6.51 -10.11
C LEU A 14 15.43 -6.47 -10.43
N ALA A 15 14.69 -7.52 -10.07
CA ALA A 15 13.23 -7.56 -10.25
C ALA A 15 12.53 -6.46 -9.44
N ALA A 16 12.95 -6.24 -8.19
CA ALA A 16 12.43 -5.16 -7.34
C ALA A 16 12.67 -3.78 -7.96
N ILE A 17 13.90 -3.51 -8.41
CA ILE A 17 14.26 -2.24 -9.07
C ILE A 17 13.47 -2.06 -10.36
N ALA A 18 13.37 -3.11 -11.20
CA ALA A 18 12.61 -3.07 -12.45
C ALA A 18 11.13 -2.74 -12.19
N SER A 19 10.52 -3.34 -11.16
CA SER A 19 9.15 -3.06 -10.73
C SER A 19 8.96 -1.59 -10.32
N LEU A 20 9.88 -1.04 -9.54
CA LEU A 20 9.82 0.36 -9.09
C LEU A 20 10.03 1.35 -10.25
N VAL A 21 10.95 1.05 -11.16
CA VAL A 21 11.20 1.86 -12.36
C VAL A 21 9.98 1.84 -13.27
N TYR A 22 9.37 0.65 -13.46
CA TYR A 22 8.16 0.51 -14.27
C TYR A 22 6.97 1.24 -13.64
N ALA A 23 6.78 1.15 -12.32
CA ALA A 23 5.79 1.93 -11.59
C ALA A 23 5.98 3.44 -11.82
N TRP A 24 7.20 3.94 -11.70
CA TRP A 24 7.49 5.36 -11.96
C TRP A 24 7.16 5.77 -13.40
N TRP A 25 7.49 4.93 -14.38
CA TRP A 25 7.19 5.16 -15.80
C TRP A 25 5.66 5.20 -16.04
N LEU A 26 4.90 4.26 -15.47
CA LEU A 26 3.43 4.25 -15.55
C LEU A 26 2.82 5.52 -14.98
N ARG A 27 3.29 5.94 -13.79
CA ARG A 27 2.84 7.18 -13.15
C ARG A 27 3.09 8.39 -14.05
N LYS A 28 4.27 8.52 -14.61
CA LYS A 28 4.63 9.61 -15.53
C LYS A 28 3.71 9.61 -16.76
N GLY A 29 3.45 8.44 -17.33
CA GLY A 29 2.56 8.27 -18.48
C GLY A 29 1.12 8.70 -18.18
N VAL A 30 0.56 8.29 -17.04
CA VAL A 30 -0.78 8.70 -16.63
C VAL A 30 -0.85 10.20 -16.38
N LEU A 31 0.10 10.78 -15.65
CA LEU A 31 0.09 12.20 -15.29
C LEU A 31 0.28 13.14 -16.49
N ALA A 32 0.86 12.66 -17.58
CA ALA A 32 1.03 13.43 -18.82
C ALA A 32 -0.28 13.63 -19.60
N LEU A 33 -1.34 12.87 -19.31
CA LEU A 33 -2.61 12.95 -20.00
C LEU A 33 -3.44 14.17 -19.55
N PRO A 34 -4.29 14.73 -20.43
CA PRO A 34 -5.10 15.90 -20.11
C PRO A 34 -6.16 15.60 -19.04
N LYS A 35 -6.47 16.60 -18.23
CA LYS A 35 -7.47 16.53 -17.15
C LYS A 35 -8.89 16.91 -17.56
N GLY A 36 -9.12 17.20 -18.82
CA GLY A 36 -10.43 17.60 -19.31
C GLY A 36 -10.80 19.06 -19.04
N THR A 37 -12.10 19.36 -19.02
CA THR A 37 -12.65 20.71 -18.91
C THR A 37 -12.48 21.31 -17.51
N GLU A 38 -12.64 22.65 -17.39
CA GLU A 38 -12.60 23.34 -16.11
C GLU A 38 -13.68 22.83 -15.13
N GLN A 39 -14.86 22.49 -15.63
CA GLN A 39 -15.95 21.94 -14.81
C GLN A 39 -15.54 20.57 -14.22
N MET A 40 -14.95 19.70 -15.04
CA MET A 40 -14.43 18.41 -14.57
C MET A 40 -13.34 18.59 -13.53
N GLN A 41 -12.44 19.54 -13.74
CA GLN A 41 -11.36 19.85 -12.79
C GLN A 41 -11.90 20.42 -11.47
N LYS A 42 -12.98 21.20 -11.48
CA LYS A 42 -13.64 21.69 -10.27
C LYS A 42 -14.17 20.53 -9.41
N VAL A 43 -14.90 19.59 -10.04
CA VAL A 43 -15.40 18.38 -9.34
C VAL A 43 -14.24 17.52 -8.84
N TRP A 44 -13.24 17.27 -9.70
CA TRP A 44 -12.06 16.52 -9.33
C TRP A 44 -11.27 17.12 -8.15
N ASN A 45 -11.17 18.45 -8.06
CA ASN A 45 -10.52 19.12 -6.92
C ASN A 45 -11.25 18.79 -5.61
N GLY A 46 -12.58 18.77 -5.59
CA GLY A 46 -13.37 18.35 -4.42
C GLY A 46 -13.10 16.90 -4.03
N ILE A 47 -13.09 15.98 -5.01
CA ILE A 47 -12.76 14.57 -4.78
C ILE A 47 -11.34 14.42 -4.22
N ARG A 48 -10.37 15.13 -4.80
CA ARG A 48 -8.97 15.11 -4.36
C ARG A 48 -8.81 15.61 -2.94
N GLU A 49 -9.47 16.72 -2.61
CA GLU A 49 -9.44 17.30 -1.26
C GLU A 49 -10.04 16.33 -0.23
N GLY A 50 -11.19 15.76 -0.54
CA GLY A 50 -11.81 14.72 0.30
C GLY A 50 -10.90 13.52 0.51
N ALA A 51 -10.29 12.98 -0.55
CA ALA A 51 -9.38 11.84 -0.48
C ALA A 51 -8.13 12.14 0.36
N LEU A 52 -7.52 13.31 0.19
CA LEU A 52 -6.33 13.71 0.96
C LEU A 52 -6.66 13.97 2.43
N SER A 53 -7.80 14.59 2.72
CA SER A 53 -8.27 14.84 4.09
C SER A 53 -8.54 13.52 4.80
N TYR A 54 -9.20 12.58 4.13
CA TYR A 54 -9.41 11.23 4.63
C TYR A 54 -8.08 10.52 4.96
N LEU A 55 -7.13 10.48 4.02
CA LEU A 55 -5.82 9.85 4.23
C LEU A 55 -5.10 10.47 5.44
N ASN A 56 -5.09 11.79 5.54
CA ASN A 56 -4.44 12.47 6.66
C ASN A 56 -5.09 12.13 8.01
N ARG A 57 -6.43 12.05 8.04
CA ARG A 57 -7.16 11.66 9.26
C ARG A 57 -6.86 10.21 9.65
N GLN A 58 -6.87 9.32 8.68
CA GLN A 58 -6.58 7.91 8.88
C GLN A 58 -5.17 7.70 9.45
N LEU A 59 -4.15 8.38 8.89
CA LEU A 59 -2.77 8.31 9.38
C LEU A 59 -2.63 8.74 10.83
N LYS A 60 -3.26 9.86 11.21
CA LYS A 60 -3.23 10.34 12.61
C LYS A 60 -3.78 9.32 13.59
N THR A 61 -4.70 8.47 13.15
CA THR A 61 -5.29 7.42 13.99
C THR A 61 -4.43 6.14 13.99
N ILE A 62 -3.86 5.76 12.85
CA ILE A 62 -3.15 4.48 12.70
C ILE A 62 -1.73 4.56 13.27
N ILE A 63 -1.00 5.66 13.10
CA ILE A 63 0.40 5.78 13.53
C ILE A 63 0.59 5.47 15.02
N PRO A 64 -0.22 6.01 15.97
CA PRO A 64 -0.10 5.65 17.37
C PRO A 64 -0.34 4.16 17.65
N ILE A 65 -1.30 3.55 16.93
CA ILE A 65 -1.61 2.12 17.06
C ILE A 65 -0.40 1.29 16.62
N LEU A 66 0.20 1.63 15.48
CA LEU A 66 1.39 0.94 14.98
C LEU A 66 2.57 1.08 15.94
N ALA A 67 2.75 2.24 16.57
CA ALA A 67 3.80 2.44 17.57
C ALA A 67 3.63 1.51 18.77
N VAL A 68 2.41 1.41 19.30
CA VAL A 68 2.10 0.48 20.40
C VAL A 68 2.32 -0.97 19.97
N LEU A 69 1.84 -1.36 18.79
CA LEU A 69 2.01 -2.71 18.28
C LEU A 69 3.49 -3.06 18.03
N SER A 70 4.30 -2.10 17.58
CA SER A 70 5.75 -2.30 17.42
C SER A 70 6.43 -2.63 18.76
N VAL A 71 6.05 -1.93 19.82
CA VAL A 71 6.56 -2.21 21.19
C VAL A 71 6.08 -3.58 21.68
N LEU A 72 4.81 -3.91 21.46
CA LEU A 72 4.28 -5.23 21.84
C LEU A 72 5.01 -6.36 21.10
N LEU A 73 5.29 -6.18 19.81
CA LEU A 73 6.05 -7.16 19.02
C LEU A 73 7.45 -7.40 19.57
N PHE A 74 8.12 -6.36 20.08
CA PHE A 74 9.41 -6.54 20.76
C PHE A 74 9.31 -7.55 21.90
N PHE A 75 8.25 -7.48 22.70
CA PHE A 75 8.09 -8.37 23.85
C PHE A 75 7.62 -9.78 23.47
N THR A 76 7.07 -9.99 22.28
CA THR A 76 6.63 -11.35 21.86
C THR A 76 7.77 -12.35 21.81
N VAL A 77 9.00 -11.92 21.62
CA VAL A 77 10.18 -12.82 21.58
C VAL A 77 10.46 -13.48 22.93
N TYR A 78 10.02 -12.88 24.02
CA TYR A 78 10.15 -13.45 25.38
C TYR A 78 9.08 -14.50 25.65
N ILE A 79 8.00 -14.55 24.87
CA ILE A 79 6.92 -15.54 24.93
C ILE A 79 7.21 -16.65 23.94
N THR A 80 7.53 -16.31 22.69
CA THR A 80 7.93 -17.23 21.62
C THR A 80 9.44 -17.19 21.46
N HIS A 81 10.11 -18.26 21.81
CA HIS A 81 11.57 -18.35 21.68
C HIS A 81 12.00 -18.16 20.22
N PRO A 82 13.19 -17.56 20.00
CA PRO A 82 13.79 -17.49 18.67
C PRO A 82 13.93 -18.86 18.02
N GLU A 83 13.96 -18.89 16.68
CA GLU A 83 14.16 -20.12 15.93
C GLU A 83 15.53 -20.77 16.28
N ARG A 84 15.62 -22.09 16.12
CA ARG A 84 16.85 -22.87 16.42
C ARG A 84 18.07 -22.33 15.70
N GLY A 85 17.94 -21.95 14.43
CA GLY A 85 19.03 -21.36 13.65
C GLY A 85 19.57 -20.05 14.23
N THR A 86 18.69 -19.23 14.79
CA THR A 86 19.09 -18.00 15.50
C THR A 86 19.81 -18.30 16.80
N LEU A 87 19.34 -19.27 17.57
CA LEU A 87 19.98 -19.68 18.82
C LEU A 87 21.38 -20.28 18.60
N GLU A 88 21.60 -21.00 17.50
CA GLU A 88 22.93 -21.54 17.12
C GLU A 88 23.95 -20.41 16.86
N LEU A 89 23.53 -19.24 16.40
CA LEU A 89 24.41 -18.09 16.18
C LEU A 89 24.87 -17.40 17.47
N PHE A 90 24.05 -17.40 18.50
CA PHE A 90 24.29 -16.66 19.75
C PHE A 90 24.70 -17.56 20.92
N GLY A 91 24.60 -18.89 20.76
CA GLY A 91 24.85 -19.88 21.80
C GLY A 91 23.60 -20.25 22.62
N ASN A 92 23.62 -21.44 23.18
CA ASN A 92 22.52 -22.00 23.97
C ASN A 92 22.66 -21.75 25.48
N ASP A 93 23.65 -20.98 25.91
CA ASP A 93 23.82 -20.53 27.27
C ASP A 93 22.83 -19.39 27.61
N PRO A 94 22.54 -19.13 28.89
CA PRO A 94 21.56 -18.14 29.29
C PRO A 94 21.84 -16.72 28.75
N THR A 95 23.12 -16.35 28.60
CA THR A 95 23.54 -15.09 28.04
C THR A 95 23.34 -15.01 26.53
N GLY A 96 23.62 -16.07 25.81
CA GLY A 96 23.38 -16.22 24.38
C GLY A 96 21.89 -16.14 24.04
N ILE A 97 21.04 -16.85 24.80
CA ILE A 97 19.59 -16.83 24.66
C ILE A 97 19.04 -15.40 24.87
N ALA A 98 19.47 -14.71 25.94
CA ALA A 98 19.03 -13.34 26.23
C ALA A 98 19.45 -12.37 25.11
N THR A 99 20.66 -12.52 24.56
CA THR A 99 21.15 -11.71 23.45
C THR A 99 20.37 -11.98 22.17
N ALA A 100 20.09 -13.24 21.86
CA ALA A 100 19.28 -13.65 20.71
C ALA A 100 17.86 -13.04 20.81
N GLN A 101 17.21 -13.15 21.98
CA GLN A 101 15.89 -12.58 22.23
C GLN A 101 15.87 -11.06 22.02
N PHE A 102 16.86 -10.35 22.55
CA PHE A 102 16.96 -8.90 22.40
C PHE A 102 17.14 -8.49 20.92
N MET A 103 18.06 -9.14 20.20
CA MET A 103 18.35 -8.85 18.79
C MET A 103 17.16 -9.17 17.88
N VAL A 104 16.50 -10.31 18.10
CA VAL A 104 15.30 -10.69 17.36
C VAL A 104 14.13 -9.76 17.68
N GLY A 105 13.97 -9.36 18.95
CA GLY A 105 12.93 -8.40 19.35
C GLY A 105 13.08 -7.06 18.65
N ILE A 106 14.30 -6.50 18.61
CA ILE A 106 14.60 -5.30 17.83
C ILE A 106 14.34 -5.55 16.35
N GLY A 107 14.84 -6.66 15.81
CA GLY A 107 14.67 -7.01 14.41
C GLY A 107 13.21 -7.06 13.97
N ARG A 108 12.35 -7.74 14.74
CA ARG A 108 10.91 -7.82 14.50
C ARG A 108 10.25 -6.43 14.54
N SER A 109 10.61 -5.61 15.54
CA SER A 109 10.03 -4.27 15.70
C SER A 109 10.43 -3.31 14.57
N VAL A 110 11.72 -3.29 14.21
CA VAL A 110 12.23 -2.46 13.11
C VAL A 110 11.65 -2.93 11.77
N ALA A 111 11.63 -4.23 11.53
CA ALA A 111 11.04 -4.81 10.34
C ALA A 111 9.53 -4.54 10.24
N PHE A 112 8.80 -4.55 11.37
CA PHE A 112 7.40 -4.18 11.44
C PHE A 112 7.17 -2.73 11.01
N ILE A 113 7.96 -1.79 11.53
CA ILE A 113 7.89 -0.38 11.17
C ILE A 113 8.22 -0.20 9.67
N LEU A 114 9.21 -0.93 9.16
CA LEU A 114 9.60 -0.89 7.76
C LEU A 114 8.49 -1.42 6.85
N GLY A 115 7.88 -2.56 7.18
CA GLY A 115 6.76 -3.14 6.44
C GLY A 115 5.53 -2.23 6.46
N ALA A 116 5.18 -1.67 7.62
CA ALA A 116 4.12 -0.70 7.75
C ALA A 116 4.42 0.59 6.95
N GLY A 117 5.67 1.07 6.98
CA GLY A 117 6.11 2.24 6.20
C GLY A 117 5.97 2.01 4.69
N PHE A 118 6.36 0.85 4.19
CA PHE A 118 6.21 0.50 2.77
C PHE A 118 4.74 0.39 2.37
N SER A 119 3.93 -0.28 3.17
CA SER A 119 2.48 -0.35 2.95
C SER A 119 1.83 1.04 2.97
N LEU A 120 2.32 1.94 3.83
CA LEU A 120 1.88 3.34 3.89
C LEU A 120 2.20 4.09 2.60
N ILE A 121 3.43 3.94 2.09
CA ILE A 121 3.85 4.57 0.82
C ILE A 121 2.97 4.08 -0.32
N VAL A 122 2.72 2.77 -0.40
CA VAL A 122 1.83 2.17 -1.41
C VAL A 122 0.41 2.75 -1.31
N GLY A 123 -0.17 2.80 -0.11
CA GLY A 123 -1.52 3.33 0.09
C GLY A 123 -1.64 4.81 -0.27
N GLN A 124 -0.67 5.62 0.15
CA GLN A 124 -0.63 7.06 -0.13
C GLN A 124 -0.45 7.37 -1.62
N LEU A 125 0.50 6.71 -2.27
CA LEU A 125 0.77 6.93 -3.69
C LEU A 125 -0.32 6.29 -4.55
N GLY A 126 -0.83 5.13 -4.15
CA GLY A 126 -1.93 4.43 -4.82
C GLY A 126 -3.21 5.27 -4.84
N MET A 127 -3.63 5.84 -3.70
CA MET A 127 -4.79 6.73 -3.66
C MET A 127 -4.59 7.97 -4.54
N ARG A 128 -3.41 8.58 -4.48
CA ARG A 128 -3.11 9.76 -5.31
C ARG A 128 -3.20 9.45 -6.79
N ILE A 129 -2.60 8.34 -7.24
CA ILE A 129 -2.67 7.98 -8.67
C ILE A 129 -4.09 7.57 -9.09
N ALA A 130 -4.87 6.93 -8.21
CA ALA A 130 -6.26 6.59 -8.48
C ALA A 130 -7.10 7.85 -8.74
N VAL A 131 -6.99 8.88 -7.88
CA VAL A 131 -7.67 10.18 -8.06
C VAL A 131 -7.21 10.90 -9.33
N GLU A 132 -5.91 10.88 -9.63
CA GLU A 132 -5.35 11.46 -10.85
C GLU A 132 -5.78 10.69 -12.11
N SER A 133 -5.93 9.37 -12.04
CA SER A 133 -6.40 8.54 -13.14
C SER A 133 -7.88 8.75 -13.43
N ASN A 134 -8.71 8.88 -12.39
CA ASN A 134 -10.16 9.02 -12.50
C ASN A 134 -10.57 10.15 -13.45
N ILE A 135 -10.07 11.37 -13.24
CA ILE A 135 -10.43 12.49 -14.13
C ILE A 135 -9.98 12.27 -15.58
N ARG A 136 -8.84 11.57 -15.78
CA ARG A 136 -8.32 11.27 -17.13
C ARG A 136 -9.11 10.18 -17.83
N VAL A 137 -9.61 9.21 -17.06
CA VAL A 137 -10.55 8.20 -17.54
C VAL A 137 -11.83 8.87 -17.98
N ALA A 138 -12.41 9.75 -17.14
CA ALA A 138 -13.62 10.51 -17.49
C ALA A 138 -13.40 11.40 -18.73
N GLN A 139 -12.22 12.01 -18.89
CA GLN A 139 -11.93 12.75 -20.12
C GLN A 139 -11.79 11.85 -21.35
N ALA A 140 -11.15 10.69 -21.20
CA ALA A 140 -10.95 9.75 -22.31
C ALA A 140 -12.26 9.16 -22.86
N THR A 141 -13.31 9.07 -22.04
CA THR A 141 -14.63 8.58 -22.48
C THR A 141 -15.42 9.59 -23.31
N ARG A 142 -15.02 10.86 -23.35
CA ARG A 142 -15.76 11.93 -24.04
C ARG A 142 -15.46 12.05 -25.53
N GLU A 143 -14.26 11.69 -25.96
CA GLU A 143 -13.76 12.01 -27.31
C GLU A 143 -13.15 10.81 -28.01
N GLY A 144 -13.47 10.66 -29.30
CA GLY A 144 -12.88 9.71 -30.23
C GLY A 144 -13.59 8.36 -30.32
N GLU A 145 -13.26 7.60 -31.39
CA GLU A 145 -13.86 6.30 -31.65
C GLU A 145 -13.35 5.21 -30.71
N ASP A 146 -12.10 5.31 -30.23
CA ASP A 146 -11.44 4.33 -29.35
C ASP A 146 -11.50 4.72 -27.85
N ARG A 147 -12.55 5.47 -27.48
CA ARG A 147 -12.73 5.99 -26.11
C ARG A 147 -12.73 4.91 -25.02
N TYR A 148 -13.32 3.75 -25.30
CA TYR A 148 -13.39 2.65 -24.33
C TYR A 148 -12.00 2.08 -24.01
N ASN A 149 -11.22 1.74 -25.04
CA ASN A 149 -9.88 1.18 -24.85
C ASN A 149 -8.92 2.18 -24.21
N ARG A 150 -9.04 3.46 -24.55
CA ARG A 150 -8.26 4.54 -23.92
C ARG A 150 -8.58 4.66 -22.42
N ALA A 151 -9.85 4.70 -22.06
CA ALA A 151 -10.30 4.75 -20.68
C ALA A 151 -9.84 3.52 -19.88
N LEU A 152 -10.02 2.32 -20.46
CA LEU A 152 -9.58 1.06 -19.88
C LEU A 152 -8.05 1.03 -19.67
N THR A 153 -7.29 1.48 -20.65
CA THR A 153 -5.82 1.54 -20.58
C THR A 153 -5.36 2.48 -19.44
N ILE A 154 -5.99 3.64 -19.28
CA ILE A 154 -5.65 4.59 -18.20
C ILE A 154 -5.97 3.98 -16.83
N SER A 155 -7.15 3.38 -16.68
CA SER A 155 -7.56 2.70 -15.45
C SER A 155 -6.58 1.57 -15.08
N TYR A 156 -6.26 0.72 -16.07
CA TYR A 156 -5.34 -0.40 -15.88
C TYR A 156 -3.93 0.08 -15.50
N ARG A 157 -3.40 1.11 -16.14
CA ARG A 157 -2.09 1.70 -15.80
C ARG A 157 -2.07 2.26 -14.39
N GLY A 158 -3.15 2.88 -13.92
CA GLY A 158 -3.29 3.38 -12.55
C GLY A 158 -3.27 2.25 -11.51
N GLY A 159 -3.96 1.15 -11.78
CA GLY A 159 -3.94 -0.05 -10.94
C GLY A 159 -2.59 -0.76 -10.95
N THR A 160 -2.02 -0.97 -12.14
CA THR A 160 -0.69 -1.60 -12.31
C THR A 160 0.41 -0.83 -11.60
N PHE A 161 0.35 0.51 -11.58
CA PHE A 161 1.28 1.34 -10.79
C PHE A 161 1.31 0.88 -9.33
N THR A 162 0.14 0.72 -8.71
CA THR A 162 0.03 0.34 -7.29
C THR A 162 0.55 -1.08 -7.07
N GLY A 163 0.23 -2.02 -7.96
CA GLY A 163 0.73 -3.40 -7.91
C GLY A 163 2.26 -3.45 -8.00
N MET A 164 2.83 -2.84 -9.03
CA MET A 164 4.29 -2.82 -9.22
C MET A 164 5.04 -2.11 -8.08
N LEU A 165 4.44 -1.08 -7.49
CA LEU A 165 5.01 -0.42 -6.31
C LEU A 165 5.00 -1.35 -5.09
N THR A 166 3.92 -2.13 -4.90
CA THR A 166 3.79 -3.11 -3.83
C THR A 166 4.84 -4.22 -3.97
N ASP A 167 4.93 -4.81 -5.17
CA ASP A 167 5.87 -5.89 -5.46
C ASP A 167 7.32 -5.41 -5.30
N GLY A 168 7.65 -4.24 -5.87
CA GLY A 168 8.99 -3.67 -5.79
C GLY A 168 9.43 -3.38 -4.36
N LEU A 169 8.59 -2.72 -3.56
CA LEU A 169 8.90 -2.43 -2.15
C LEU A 169 8.91 -3.69 -1.29
N GLY A 170 7.98 -4.63 -1.53
CA GLY A 170 7.93 -5.90 -0.81
C GLY A 170 9.18 -6.75 -1.03
N LEU A 171 9.57 -6.95 -2.30
CA LEU A 171 10.79 -7.67 -2.66
C LEU A 171 12.04 -6.98 -2.12
N LEU A 172 12.14 -5.65 -2.27
CA LEU A 172 13.28 -4.90 -1.77
C LEU A 172 13.41 -5.03 -0.24
N GLY A 173 12.33 -4.80 0.49
CA GLY A 173 12.32 -4.85 1.96
C GLY A 173 12.64 -6.25 2.49
N GLY A 174 11.99 -7.27 1.93
CA GLY A 174 12.25 -8.66 2.29
C GLY A 174 13.70 -9.07 2.02
N THR A 175 14.24 -8.69 0.86
CA THR A 175 15.63 -9.00 0.49
C THR A 175 16.64 -8.27 1.39
N VAL A 176 16.41 -7.00 1.70
CA VAL A 176 17.28 -6.25 2.62
C VAL A 176 17.29 -6.90 4.01
N ILE A 177 16.14 -7.29 4.55
CA ILE A 177 16.05 -8.00 5.82
C ILE A 177 16.80 -9.32 5.74
N PHE A 178 16.64 -10.08 4.65
CA PHE A 178 17.33 -11.36 4.46
C PHE A 178 18.86 -11.17 4.44
N ILE A 179 19.38 -10.14 3.76
CA ILE A 179 20.82 -9.86 3.70
C ILE A 179 21.36 -9.50 5.09
N ILE A 180 20.61 -8.70 5.87
CA ILE A 180 21.07 -8.21 7.18
C ILE A 180 21.03 -9.33 8.23
N TYR A 181 19.96 -10.13 8.24
CA TYR A 181 19.71 -11.12 9.29
C TYR A 181 20.16 -12.54 8.92
N GLY A 182 20.41 -12.85 7.65
CA GLY A 182 20.86 -14.18 7.20
C GLY A 182 19.94 -15.29 7.71
N ILE A 183 20.49 -16.21 8.51
CA ILE A 183 19.76 -17.36 9.08
C ILE A 183 18.64 -16.91 10.03
N ALA A 184 18.78 -15.76 10.70
CA ALA A 184 17.76 -15.18 11.58
C ALA A 184 16.69 -14.36 10.81
N ALA A 185 16.77 -14.28 9.48
CA ALA A 185 15.82 -13.52 8.65
C ALA A 185 14.35 -13.92 8.84
N PRO A 186 13.97 -15.21 9.00
CA PRO A 186 12.57 -15.60 9.22
C PRO A 186 11.95 -14.91 10.43
N ASP A 187 12.70 -14.80 11.53
CA ASP A 187 12.28 -14.12 12.76
C ASP A 187 11.99 -12.61 12.53
N ALA A 188 12.83 -11.94 11.77
CA ALA A 188 12.66 -10.52 11.44
C ALA A 188 11.56 -10.30 10.37
N LEU A 189 11.48 -11.17 9.35
CA LEU A 189 10.48 -11.11 8.28
C LEU A 189 9.05 -11.25 8.81
N LEU A 190 8.85 -11.97 9.92
CA LEU A 190 7.56 -12.02 10.60
C LEU A 190 7.08 -10.61 10.98
N GLY A 191 7.97 -9.76 11.50
CA GLY A 191 7.66 -8.36 11.79
C GLY A 191 7.30 -7.58 10.53
N PHE A 192 8.09 -7.72 9.47
CA PHE A 192 7.86 -7.04 8.19
C PHE A 192 6.50 -7.39 7.57
N GLY A 193 6.18 -8.69 7.53
CA GLY A 193 4.90 -9.18 7.02
C GLY A 193 3.70 -8.67 7.84
N LEU A 194 3.79 -8.73 9.17
CA LEU A 194 2.75 -8.21 10.07
C LEU A 194 2.55 -6.70 9.91
N GLY A 195 3.63 -5.92 9.82
CA GLY A 195 3.54 -4.47 9.65
C GLY A 195 2.85 -4.09 8.34
N GLY A 196 3.26 -4.72 7.24
CA GLY A 196 2.67 -4.53 5.92
C GLY A 196 1.19 -4.90 5.88
N THR A 197 0.83 -6.08 6.39
CA THR A 197 -0.56 -6.58 6.36
C THR A 197 -1.49 -5.82 7.28
N LEU A 198 -1.05 -5.47 8.50
CA LEU A 198 -1.89 -4.71 9.43
C LEU A 198 -2.20 -3.31 8.89
N LEU A 199 -1.20 -2.60 8.34
CA LEU A 199 -1.48 -1.31 7.74
C LEU A 199 -2.39 -1.44 6.50
N ALA A 200 -2.14 -2.43 5.64
CA ALA A 200 -2.99 -2.69 4.49
C ALA A 200 -4.44 -2.99 4.91
N LEU A 201 -4.65 -3.75 5.99
CA LEU A 201 -5.97 -4.02 6.55
C LEU A 201 -6.66 -2.73 7.00
N PHE A 202 -5.98 -1.88 7.76
CA PHE A 202 -6.54 -0.59 8.20
C PHE A 202 -6.88 0.32 7.02
N MET A 203 -6.00 0.38 6.00
CA MET A 203 -6.23 1.16 4.80
C MET A 203 -7.43 0.63 4.01
N ARG A 204 -7.58 -0.69 3.92
CA ARG A 204 -8.70 -1.35 3.23
C ARG A 204 -10.03 -1.09 3.91
N VAL A 205 -10.10 -1.29 5.22
CA VAL A 205 -11.33 -1.02 6.00
C VAL A 205 -11.71 0.45 5.91
N GLY A 206 -10.75 1.33 6.09
CA GLY A 206 -10.98 2.76 5.97
C GLY A 206 -11.38 3.18 4.56
N GLY A 207 -10.77 2.60 3.51
CA GLY A 207 -11.17 2.80 2.12
C GLY A 207 -12.63 2.42 1.87
N GLY A 208 -13.10 1.32 2.46
CA GLY A 208 -14.51 0.91 2.40
C GLY A 208 -15.45 1.92 3.07
N ILE A 209 -15.05 2.52 4.19
CA ILE A 209 -15.81 3.59 4.84
C ILE A 209 -15.86 4.83 3.93
N TYR A 210 -14.75 5.21 3.30
CA TYR A 210 -14.69 6.35 2.40
C TYR A 210 -15.59 6.16 1.16
N THR A 211 -15.54 4.99 0.52
CA THR A 211 -16.39 4.69 -0.65
C THR A 211 -17.86 4.66 -0.28
N LYS A 212 -18.21 4.11 0.90
CA LYS A 212 -19.62 4.12 1.35
C LYS A 212 -20.11 5.53 1.68
N ALA A 213 -19.26 6.38 2.22
CA ALA A 213 -19.63 7.79 2.43
C ALA A 213 -19.86 8.53 1.09
N ALA A 214 -19.07 8.22 0.06
CA ALA A 214 -19.27 8.78 -1.27
C ALA A 214 -20.58 8.30 -1.92
N ASP A 215 -20.91 7.02 -1.78
CA ASP A 215 -22.15 6.40 -2.24
C ASP A 215 -23.39 7.07 -1.59
N VAL A 216 -23.38 7.18 -0.26
CA VAL A 216 -24.45 7.85 0.49
C VAL A 216 -24.58 9.32 0.07
N GLY A 217 -23.45 10.03 -0.16
CA GLY A 217 -23.47 11.41 -0.63
C GLY A 217 -24.08 11.54 -2.03
N ALA A 218 -23.74 10.64 -2.95
CA ALA A 218 -24.29 10.61 -4.29
C ALA A 218 -25.80 10.33 -4.29
N ASP A 219 -26.25 9.39 -3.42
CA ASP A 219 -27.67 9.07 -3.26
C ASP A 219 -28.46 10.26 -2.71
N LEU A 220 -27.94 10.97 -1.72
CA LEU A 220 -28.55 12.19 -1.18
C LEU A 220 -28.71 13.27 -2.25
N VAL A 221 -27.69 13.52 -3.06
CA VAL A 221 -27.76 14.48 -4.16
C VAL A 221 -28.80 14.06 -5.18
N GLY A 222 -28.80 12.79 -5.57
CA GLY A 222 -29.79 12.26 -6.52
C GLY A 222 -31.22 12.40 -6.03
N LYS A 223 -31.51 11.98 -4.81
CA LYS A 223 -32.88 11.98 -4.23
C LYS A 223 -33.31 13.37 -3.78
N VAL A 224 -32.49 14.10 -3.05
CA VAL A 224 -32.90 15.34 -2.37
C VAL A 224 -32.74 16.56 -3.27
N GLU A 225 -31.63 16.66 -3.99
CA GLU A 225 -31.36 17.84 -4.84
C GLU A 225 -31.94 17.71 -6.25
N GLN A 226 -31.90 16.49 -6.84
CA GLN A 226 -32.34 16.27 -8.21
C GLN A 226 -33.74 15.65 -8.31
N GLY A 227 -34.32 15.22 -7.17
CA GLY A 227 -35.65 14.63 -7.12
C GLY A 227 -35.79 13.31 -7.89
N LEU A 228 -34.71 12.55 -8.04
CA LEU A 228 -34.70 11.27 -8.73
C LEU A 228 -35.30 10.16 -7.86
N PRO A 229 -36.03 9.20 -8.43
CA PRO A 229 -36.45 7.99 -7.75
C PRO A 229 -35.28 7.17 -7.23
N GLU A 230 -35.50 6.28 -6.25
CA GLU A 230 -34.47 5.52 -5.56
C GLU A 230 -33.60 4.68 -6.51
N ASP A 231 -34.20 4.01 -7.48
CA ASP A 231 -33.53 3.11 -8.42
C ASP A 231 -33.33 3.74 -9.82
N ASP A 232 -33.30 5.06 -9.92
CA ASP A 232 -33.15 5.74 -11.20
C ASP A 232 -31.70 5.60 -11.71
N PRO A 233 -31.48 5.06 -12.93
CA PRO A 233 -30.14 4.87 -13.49
C PRO A 233 -29.37 6.19 -13.74
N ARG A 234 -30.01 7.35 -13.63
CA ARG A 234 -29.35 8.66 -13.67
C ARG A 234 -28.70 9.03 -12.33
N ASN A 235 -29.07 8.37 -11.24
CA ASN A 235 -28.39 8.53 -9.95
C ASN A 235 -27.04 7.78 -9.97
N ALA A 236 -25.94 8.50 -9.74
CA ALA A 236 -24.60 7.95 -9.75
C ALA A 236 -24.41 6.84 -8.71
N ALA A 237 -25.12 6.87 -7.58
CA ALA A 237 -25.08 5.85 -6.54
C ALA A 237 -25.74 4.53 -6.97
N VAL A 238 -26.63 4.54 -7.96
CA VAL A 238 -27.28 3.31 -8.50
C VAL A 238 -26.34 2.58 -9.46
N VAL A 239 -25.43 3.32 -10.11
CA VAL A 239 -24.49 2.78 -11.12
C VAL A 239 -23.17 2.34 -10.49
N ALA A 240 -22.79 2.88 -9.32
CA ALA A 240 -21.55 2.58 -8.61
C ALA A 240 -21.67 1.32 -7.77
#